data_036b964ae0ff21681c46e8698be7582d
#
_entry.id   036b964ae0ff21681c46e8698be7582d
#
_cell.length_a   1.000
_cell.length_b   1.000
_cell.length_c   1.000
_cell.angle_alpha   90.00
_cell.angle_beta   90.00
_cell.angle_gamma   90.00
#
_symmetry.space_group_name_H-M   'P 1'
#
loop_
_entity.id
_entity.type
_entity.pdbx_description
1 polymer ?
#
loop_
_entity_poly.entity_id
_entity_poly.type
_entity_poly.pdbx_seq_one_letter_code
_entity_poly.pdbx_strand_id
1 'polypeptide(L)'
;MDILASMKTQPLLSVRALSKFYGARIGCARVDFDLFPGEVLGIVGESGSGKSTLLSCLAGHLAPDTGEVVFATAEGPRDTVLMAEAERRRLARTDWAFVHQNPRDGLRMGVSAGGNVGERLMAVGARHYGEIREKAVDWLGRVEIAADRVDDRPSAFSGGMQQRLQIARNLVTGPRLVFMDEPTGGLDVSVQARLLDLLRGLVREMGLSAIIVTHDLAVVRLLADRLMVMKGGYVVEQGLTDQVLDDPQHAYTQLLVSSVLQV
;
A
#
# COMPACT_ATOMS: atom_id res chain seq x y z
N MET A 1 12.68 -31.70 2.11
CA MET A 1 11.81 -30.96 1.18
C MET A 1 11.49 -29.63 1.86
N ASP A 2 12.09 -28.56 1.35
CA ASP A 2 12.29 -27.29 2.07
C ASP A 2 10.97 -26.51 2.20
N ILE A 3 10.42 -26.40 3.41
CA ILE A 3 9.16 -25.67 3.70
C ILE A 3 9.28 -24.19 3.26
N LEU A 4 10.48 -23.61 3.37
CA LEU A 4 10.78 -22.24 2.93
C LEU A 4 10.72 -22.06 1.39
N ALA A 5 11.09 -23.08 0.62
CA ALA A 5 10.98 -23.07 -0.84
C ALA A 5 9.51 -23.20 -1.28
N SER A 6 8.69 -23.96 -0.55
CA SER A 6 7.24 -24.08 -0.81
C SER A 6 6.46 -22.80 -0.51
N MET A 7 6.90 -22.01 0.48
CA MET A 7 6.24 -20.73 0.81
C MET A 7 6.45 -19.64 -0.24
N LYS A 8 7.53 -19.71 -1.05
CA LYS A 8 7.78 -18.78 -2.16
C LYS A 8 6.92 -19.06 -3.41
N THR A 9 6.29 -20.23 -3.46
CA THR A 9 5.45 -20.64 -4.61
C THR A 9 3.96 -20.38 -4.42
N GLN A 10 3.52 -20.02 -3.21
CA GLN A 10 2.12 -19.71 -2.95
C GLN A 10 1.92 -18.19 -2.89
N PRO A 11 0.88 -17.66 -3.57
CA PRO A 11 0.60 -16.23 -3.49
C PRO A 11 0.21 -15.80 -2.08
N LEU A 12 0.65 -14.61 -1.67
CA LEU A 12 0.22 -13.94 -0.45
C LEU A 12 -1.21 -13.43 -0.59
N LEU A 13 -1.53 -12.87 -1.77
CA LEU A 13 -2.87 -12.41 -2.13
C LEU A 13 -3.21 -12.94 -3.52
N SER A 14 -4.39 -13.55 -3.65
CA SER A 14 -4.92 -14.04 -4.92
C SER A 14 -6.25 -13.37 -5.20
N VAL A 15 -6.38 -12.75 -6.36
CA VAL A 15 -7.59 -11.99 -6.77
C VAL A 15 -8.14 -12.62 -8.03
N ARG A 16 -9.45 -12.91 -8.03
CA ARG A 16 -10.12 -13.56 -9.18
C ARG A 16 -11.44 -12.85 -9.50
N ALA A 17 -11.57 -12.45 -10.76
CA ALA A 17 -12.75 -11.84 -11.37
C ALA A 17 -13.35 -10.69 -10.54
N LEU A 18 -12.51 -9.93 -9.81
CA LEU A 18 -12.95 -8.88 -8.90
C LEU A 18 -13.59 -7.73 -9.67
N SER A 19 -14.81 -7.37 -9.28
CA SER A 19 -15.52 -6.28 -9.94
C SER A 19 -16.29 -5.42 -8.95
N LYS A 20 -16.32 -4.11 -9.23
CA LYS A 20 -17.09 -3.11 -8.48
C LYS A 20 -17.73 -2.13 -9.43
N PHE A 21 -19.03 -1.95 -9.27
CA PHE A 21 -19.86 -1.05 -10.09
C PHE A 21 -20.54 0.01 -9.23
N TYR A 22 -20.77 1.18 -9.80
CA TYR A 22 -21.53 2.28 -9.21
C TYR A 22 -22.65 2.64 -10.17
N GLY A 23 -23.74 1.85 -10.16
CA GLY A 23 -24.77 1.90 -11.17
C GLY A 23 -24.22 1.58 -12.56
N ALA A 24 -24.32 2.50 -13.51
CA ALA A 24 -23.77 2.33 -14.86
C ALA A 24 -22.24 2.58 -14.94
N ARG A 25 -21.63 3.15 -13.90
CA ARG A 25 -20.19 3.44 -13.89
C ARG A 25 -19.40 2.24 -13.39
N ILE A 26 -18.37 1.85 -14.14
CA ILE A 26 -17.44 0.80 -13.77
C ILE A 26 -16.39 1.40 -12.82
N GLY A 27 -16.28 0.86 -11.61
CA GLY A 27 -15.17 1.14 -10.68
C GLY A 27 -13.94 0.29 -11.04
N CYS A 28 -14.10 -1.04 -11.05
CA CYS A 28 -13.16 -1.99 -11.62
C CYS A 28 -13.94 -3.22 -12.10
N ALA A 29 -13.43 -3.95 -13.09
CA ALA A 29 -14.13 -5.11 -13.65
C ALA A 29 -13.16 -6.22 -14.06
N ARG A 30 -13.50 -7.45 -13.62
CA ARG A 30 -12.81 -8.69 -13.96
C ARG A 30 -11.30 -8.63 -13.73
N VAL A 31 -10.91 -8.12 -12.55
CA VAL A 31 -9.48 -8.01 -12.19
C VAL A 31 -9.00 -9.36 -11.66
N ASP A 32 -7.91 -9.85 -12.27
CA ASP A 32 -7.25 -11.11 -11.90
C ASP A 32 -5.75 -10.88 -11.72
N PHE A 33 -5.19 -11.26 -10.58
CA PHE A 33 -3.76 -11.29 -10.34
C PHE A 33 -3.42 -12.10 -9.09
N ASP A 34 -2.14 -12.48 -8.98
CA ASP A 34 -1.53 -12.99 -7.77
C ASP A 34 -0.42 -12.03 -7.33
N LEU A 35 -0.29 -11.82 -6.02
CA LEU A 35 0.82 -11.13 -5.39
C LEU A 35 1.58 -12.12 -4.51
N PHE A 36 2.89 -12.18 -4.69
CA PHE A 36 3.74 -13.10 -3.94
C PHE A 36 4.39 -12.42 -2.71
N PRO A 37 4.85 -13.22 -1.70
CA PRO A 37 5.56 -12.66 -0.55
C PRO A 37 6.81 -11.87 -0.98
N GLY A 38 6.95 -10.63 -0.48
CA GLY A 38 8.04 -9.72 -0.79
C GLY A 38 7.93 -9.02 -2.14
N GLU A 39 6.85 -9.24 -2.90
CA GLU A 39 6.60 -8.60 -4.19
C GLU A 39 5.90 -7.25 -4.03
N VAL A 40 6.28 -6.29 -4.86
CA VAL A 40 5.62 -4.98 -4.99
C VAL A 40 4.91 -4.90 -6.33
N LEU A 41 3.59 -4.77 -6.31
CA LEU A 41 2.74 -4.55 -7.48
C LEU A 41 2.39 -3.07 -7.61
N GLY A 42 2.81 -2.43 -8.70
CA GLY A 42 2.37 -1.10 -9.09
C GLY A 42 1.06 -1.15 -9.88
N ILE A 43 0.13 -0.25 -9.61
CA ILE A 43 -1.11 -0.08 -10.39
C ILE A 43 -1.16 1.36 -10.88
N VAL A 44 -1.11 1.55 -12.19
CA VAL A 44 -1.08 2.87 -12.82
C VAL A 44 -2.23 3.10 -13.80
N GLY A 45 -2.46 4.35 -14.15
CA GLY A 45 -3.49 4.78 -15.10
C GLY A 45 -3.95 6.20 -14.79
N GLU A 46 -4.72 6.80 -15.68
CA GLU A 46 -5.27 8.14 -15.50
C GLU A 46 -6.22 8.27 -14.30
N SER A 47 -6.52 9.51 -13.90
CA SER A 47 -7.53 9.76 -12.86
C SER A 47 -8.88 9.20 -13.29
N GLY A 48 -9.55 8.50 -12.38
CA GLY A 48 -10.83 7.85 -12.67
C GLY A 48 -10.73 6.49 -13.37
N SER A 49 -9.54 5.93 -13.61
CA SER A 49 -9.38 4.59 -14.22
C SER A 49 -9.77 3.42 -13.31
N GLY A 50 -10.10 3.67 -12.02
CA GLY A 50 -10.60 2.64 -11.10
C GLY A 50 -9.60 2.15 -10.06
N LYS A 51 -8.35 2.65 -10.06
CA LYS A 51 -7.25 2.21 -9.17
C LYS A 51 -7.59 2.26 -7.68
N SER A 52 -8.04 3.41 -7.17
CA SER A 52 -8.40 3.56 -5.74
C SER A 52 -9.64 2.74 -5.37
N THR A 53 -10.56 2.51 -6.32
CA THR A 53 -11.69 1.58 -6.13
C THR A 53 -11.18 0.15 -5.95
N LEU A 54 -10.29 -0.29 -6.84
CA LEU A 54 -9.66 -1.61 -6.75
C LEU A 54 -8.91 -1.75 -5.42
N LEU A 55 -8.04 -0.79 -5.08
CA LEU A 55 -7.27 -0.80 -3.84
C LEU A 55 -8.18 -0.89 -2.60
N SER A 56 -9.29 -0.13 -2.59
CA SER A 56 -10.26 -0.13 -1.49
C SER A 56 -10.97 -1.48 -1.36
N CYS A 57 -11.29 -2.16 -2.48
CA CYS A 57 -11.84 -3.50 -2.46
C CYS A 57 -10.83 -4.52 -1.89
N LEU A 58 -9.57 -4.46 -2.33
CA LEU A 58 -8.50 -5.34 -1.86
C LEU A 58 -8.22 -5.19 -0.36
N ALA A 59 -8.23 -3.94 0.14
CA ALA A 59 -8.03 -3.63 1.55
C ALA A 59 -9.26 -3.89 2.44
N GLY A 60 -10.38 -4.33 1.85
CA GLY A 60 -11.64 -4.58 2.56
C GLY A 60 -12.36 -3.33 3.05
N HIS A 61 -12.00 -2.14 2.55
CA HIS A 61 -12.69 -0.88 2.83
C HIS A 61 -13.99 -0.73 2.03
N LEU A 62 -14.08 -1.41 0.89
CA LEU A 62 -15.22 -1.42 0.00
C LEU A 62 -15.57 -2.86 -0.37
N ALA A 63 -16.82 -3.24 -0.22
CA ALA A 63 -17.28 -4.56 -0.67
C ALA A 63 -17.34 -4.59 -2.21
N PRO A 64 -16.68 -5.55 -2.89
CA PRO A 64 -16.86 -5.78 -4.31
C PRO A 64 -18.29 -6.32 -4.61
N ASP A 65 -18.71 -6.21 -5.86
CA ASP A 65 -20.00 -6.77 -6.28
C ASP A 65 -19.84 -8.24 -6.73
N THR A 66 -18.69 -8.60 -7.27
CA THR A 66 -18.32 -9.98 -7.65
C THR A 66 -16.83 -10.23 -7.48
N GLY A 67 -16.45 -11.50 -7.45
CA GLY A 67 -15.07 -11.96 -7.40
C GLY A 67 -14.63 -12.36 -6.00
N GLU A 68 -13.38 -12.81 -5.92
CA GLU A 68 -12.75 -13.34 -4.72
C GLU A 68 -11.43 -12.61 -4.44
N VAL A 69 -11.14 -12.42 -3.15
CA VAL A 69 -9.86 -11.89 -2.66
C VAL A 69 -9.35 -12.82 -1.57
N VAL A 70 -8.48 -13.75 -1.93
CA VAL A 70 -7.94 -14.76 -1.02
C VAL A 70 -6.60 -14.30 -0.46
N PHE A 71 -6.51 -14.15 0.86
CA PHE A 71 -5.28 -13.82 1.57
C PHE A 71 -4.73 -15.04 2.30
N ALA A 72 -3.42 -15.28 2.22
CA ALA A 72 -2.73 -16.35 2.92
C ALA A 72 -2.53 -15.98 4.40
N THR A 73 -3.53 -16.28 5.25
CA THR A 73 -3.43 -16.07 6.70
C THR A 73 -2.52 -17.11 7.35
N ALA A 74 -2.17 -16.91 8.63
CA ALA A 74 -1.43 -17.91 9.41
C ALA A 74 -2.19 -19.24 9.57
N GLU A 75 -3.53 -19.21 9.46
CA GLU A 75 -4.42 -20.36 9.59
C GLU A 75 -4.76 -21.00 8.23
N GLY A 76 -4.16 -20.51 7.13
CA GLY A 76 -4.39 -20.93 5.75
C GLY A 76 -5.07 -19.84 4.88
N PRO A 77 -5.27 -20.11 3.58
CA PRO A 77 -5.90 -19.16 2.67
C PRO A 77 -7.37 -18.89 3.06
N ARG A 78 -7.75 -17.61 3.07
CA ARG A 78 -9.12 -17.18 3.43
C ARG A 78 -9.59 -16.11 2.45
N ASP A 79 -10.81 -16.28 1.94
CA ASP A 79 -11.46 -15.24 1.14
C ASP A 79 -11.90 -14.08 2.05
N THR A 80 -11.27 -12.93 1.86
CA THR A 80 -11.50 -11.74 2.69
C THR A 80 -12.83 -11.05 2.40
N VAL A 81 -13.43 -11.31 1.24
CA VAL A 81 -14.77 -10.81 0.88
C VAL A 81 -15.83 -11.46 1.75
N LEU A 82 -15.66 -12.77 2.02
CA LEU A 82 -16.59 -13.57 2.82
C LEU A 82 -16.30 -13.52 4.34
N MET A 83 -15.15 -12.96 4.75
CA MET A 83 -14.79 -12.85 6.16
C MET A 83 -15.77 -11.99 6.93
N ALA A 84 -16.02 -12.37 8.19
CA ALA A 84 -16.71 -11.53 9.14
C ALA A 84 -15.93 -10.21 9.37
N GLU A 85 -16.64 -9.12 9.63
CA GLU A 85 -16.02 -7.80 9.84
C GLU A 85 -14.97 -7.81 10.97
N ALA A 86 -15.20 -8.56 12.03
CA ALA A 86 -14.25 -8.70 13.13
C ALA A 86 -12.92 -9.32 12.71
N GLU A 87 -12.95 -10.33 11.82
CA GLU A 87 -11.74 -10.96 11.26
C GLU A 87 -11.00 -9.99 10.33
N ARG A 88 -11.71 -9.29 9.42
CA ARG A 88 -11.09 -8.26 8.57
C ARG A 88 -10.44 -7.14 9.38
N ARG A 89 -11.11 -6.67 10.44
CA ARG A 89 -10.52 -5.68 11.35
C ARG A 89 -9.28 -6.22 12.08
N ARG A 90 -9.22 -7.51 12.37
CA ARG A 90 -8.01 -8.15 12.92
C ARG A 90 -6.88 -8.09 11.90
N LEU A 91 -7.09 -8.55 10.65
CA LEU A 91 -6.10 -8.47 9.58
C LEU A 91 -5.57 -7.04 9.37
N ALA A 92 -6.46 -6.04 9.35
CA ALA A 92 -6.09 -4.63 9.23
C ALA A 92 -5.26 -4.10 10.40
N ARG A 93 -5.18 -4.82 11.53
CA ARG A 93 -4.34 -4.45 12.68
C ARG A 93 -3.03 -5.22 12.73
N THR A 94 -3.00 -6.45 12.22
CA THR A 94 -1.86 -7.38 12.35
C THR A 94 -1.08 -7.52 11.05
N ASP A 95 -1.75 -7.93 9.97
CA ASP A 95 -1.14 -8.36 8.72
C ASP A 95 -1.16 -7.30 7.63
N TRP A 96 -2.08 -6.34 7.72
CA TRP A 96 -2.29 -5.31 6.71
C TRP A 96 -1.99 -3.91 7.23
N ALA A 97 -1.53 -3.07 6.32
CA ALA A 97 -1.42 -1.63 6.53
C ALA A 97 -2.00 -0.89 5.33
N PHE A 98 -2.53 0.31 5.58
CA PHE A 98 -3.05 1.18 4.53
C PHE A 98 -2.47 2.59 4.66
N VAL A 99 -1.76 3.03 3.64
CA VAL A 99 -1.20 4.39 3.53
C VAL A 99 -2.10 5.19 2.60
N HIS A 100 -2.78 6.19 3.18
CA HIS A 100 -3.70 7.07 2.46
C HIS A 100 -2.95 8.14 1.69
N GLN A 101 -3.53 8.61 0.59
CA GLN A 101 -3.04 9.74 -0.19
C GLN A 101 -2.94 11.02 0.68
N ASN A 102 -4.01 11.33 1.42
CA ASN A 102 -3.98 12.40 2.41
C ASN A 102 -3.59 11.81 3.78
N PRO A 103 -2.43 12.17 4.35
CA PRO A 103 -1.97 11.60 5.61
C PRO A 103 -2.91 11.88 6.78
N ARG A 104 -3.76 12.91 6.70
CA ARG A 104 -4.74 13.23 7.75
C ARG A 104 -5.83 12.15 7.91
N ASP A 105 -6.11 11.41 6.84
CA ASP A 105 -7.09 10.32 6.87
C ASP A 105 -6.53 9.10 7.61
N GLY A 106 -5.21 8.95 7.65
CA GLY A 106 -4.49 7.87 8.35
C GLY A 106 -3.97 8.24 9.74
N LEU A 107 -4.00 9.52 10.13
CA LEU A 107 -3.43 10.01 11.39
C LEU A 107 -4.50 10.56 12.34
N ARG A 108 -4.28 10.36 13.64
CA ARG A 108 -5.05 11.03 14.70
C ARG A 108 -4.42 12.39 14.97
N MET A 109 -4.94 13.45 14.37
CA MET A 109 -4.40 14.81 14.42
C MET A 109 -4.32 15.41 15.85
N GLY A 110 -5.17 14.94 16.76
CA GLY A 110 -5.19 15.37 18.19
C GLY A 110 -4.24 14.59 19.09
N VAL A 111 -3.61 13.52 18.60
CA VAL A 111 -2.70 12.64 19.35
C VAL A 111 -1.27 12.92 18.91
N SER A 112 -0.29 12.81 19.84
CA SER A 112 1.13 13.02 19.53
C SER A 112 1.66 12.04 18.47
N ALA A 113 2.81 12.33 17.88
CA ALA A 113 3.47 11.46 16.90
C ALA A 113 3.75 10.07 17.51
N GLY A 114 4.35 10.03 18.70
CA GLY A 114 4.59 8.78 19.42
C GLY A 114 3.29 8.05 19.78
N GLY A 115 2.23 8.79 20.12
CA GLY A 115 0.91 8.23 20.38
C GLY A 115 0.26 7.62 19.13
N ASN A 116 0.44 8.24 17.96
CA ASN A 116 -0.02 7.70 16.69
C ASN A 116 0.64 6.34 16.35
N VAL A 117 1.95 6.23 16.55
CA VAL A 117 2.68 4.97 16.33
C VAL A 117 2.32 3.96 17.42
N GLY A 118 2.31 4.37 18.69
CA GLY A 118 2.05 3.52 19.84
C GLY A 118 0.64 2.90 19.84
N GLU A 119 -0.35 3.60 19.31
CA GLU A 119 -1.72 3.07 19.20
C GLU A 119 -1.77 1.76 18.38
N ARG A 120 -0.98 1.66 17.31
CA ARG A 120 -0.90 0.43 16.51
C ARG A 120 -0.30 -0.72 17.31
N LEU A 121 0.74 -0.45 18.09
CA LEU A 121 1.35 -1.44 18.98
C LEU A 121 0.35 -1.92 20.07
N MET A 122 -0.42 -0.99 20.66
CA MET A 122 -1.46 -1.34 21.62
C MET A 122 -2.56 -2.19 20.97
N ALA A 123 -2.91 -1.93 19.72
CA ALA A 123 -3.92 -2.70 18.99
C ALA A 123 -3.52 -4.16 18.76
N VAL A 124 -2.22 -4.47 18.72
CA VAL A 124 -1.67 -5.84 18.60
C VAL A 124 -1.22 -6.43 19.95
N GLY A 125 -1.58 -5.79 21.06
CA GLY A 125 -1.41 -6.38 22.40
C GLY A 125 -0.30 -5.77 23.27
N ALA A 126 0.50 -4.81 22.79
CA ALA A 126 1.48 -4.14 23.62
C ALA A 126 0.79 -3.36 24.76
N ARG A 127 1.34 -3.43 25.98
CA ARG A 127 0.74 -2.77 27.17
C ARG A 127 1.75 -1.96 27.98
N HIS A 128 3.05 -2.21 27.81
CA HIS A 128 4.08 -1.52 28.59
C HIS A 128 4.43 -0.17 27.92
N TYR A 129 4.12 0.92 28.60
CA TYR A 129 4.28 2.28 28.06
C TYR A 129 5.71 2.60 27.61
N GLY A 130 6.71 2.23 28.44
CA GLY A 130 8.13 2.49 28.13
C GLY A 130 8.55 1.84 26.81
N GLU A 131 8.23 0.56 26.63
CA GLU A 131 8.53 -0.19 25.39
C GLU A 131 7.80 0.36 24.18
N ILE A 132 6.53 0.77 24.35
CA ILE A 132 5.73 1.39 23.29
C ILE A 132 6.38 2.70 22.86
N ARG A 133 6.79 3.53 23.83
CA ARG A 133 7.44 4.82 23.55
C ARG A 133 8.80 4.65 22.88
N GLU A 134 9.61 3.71 23.36
CA GLU A 134 10.91 3.39 22.76
C GLU A 134 10.77 2.98 21.30
N LYS A 135 9.87 2.03 21.01
CA LYS A 135 9.56 1.61 19.64
C LYS A 135 9.03 2.76 18.78
N ALA A 136 8.22 3.64 19.36
CA ALA A 136 7.71 4.79 18.63
C ALA A 136 8.83 5.76 18.25
N VAL A 137 9.77 6.04 19.17
CA VAL A 137 10.96 6.87 18.91
C VAL A 137 11.85 6.24 17.84
N ASP A 138 12.11 4.92 17.93
CA ASP A 138 12.88 4.19 16.92
C ASP A 138 12.24 4.35 15.52
N TRP A 139 10.94 4.12 15.41
CA TRP A 139 10.22 4.25 14.14
C TRP A 139 10.16 5.69 13.60
N LEU A 140 10.09 6.70 14.48
CA LEU A 140 10.23 8.10 14.05
C LEU A 140 11.61 8.34 13.44
N GLY A 141 12.67 7.81 14.05
CA GLY A 141 14.04 7.87 13.50
C GLY A 141 14.14 7.20 12.13
N ARG A 142 13.55 6.00 11.97
CA ARG A 142 13.53 5.26 10.69
C ARG A 142 12.83 6.01 9.56
N VAL A 143 11.86 6.87 9.87
CA VAL A 143 11.20 7.74 8.89
C VAL A 143 11.74 9.17 8.89
N GLU A 144 12.95 9.37 9.42
CA GLU A 144 13.66 10.67 9.46
C GLU A 144 12.87 11.79 10.16
N ILE A 145 12.16 11.46 11.23
CA ILE A 145 11.55 12.41 12.16
C ILE A 145 12.40 12.41 13.43
N ALA A 146 12.88 13.58 13.85
CA ALA A 146 13.74 13.71 15.03
C ALA A 146 13.04 13.20 16.31
N ALA A 147 13.78 12.52 17.17
CA ALA A 147 13.25 11.86 18.37
C ALA A 147 12.60 12.81 19.37
N ASP A 148 13.07 14.06 19.45
CA ASP A 148 12.51 15.12 20.28
C ASP A 148 11.10 15.56 19.86
N ARG A 149 10.70 15.21 18.62
CA ARG A 149 9.37 15.50 18.09
C ARG A 149 8.31 14.43 18.45
N VAL A 150 8.66 13.42 19.27
CA VAL A 150 7.77 12.31 19.63
C VAL A 150 6.47 12.76 20.31
N ASP A 151 6.51 13.86 21.05
CA ASP A 151 5.36 14.43 21.76
C ASP A 151 4.61 15.49 20.96
N ASP A 152 5.14 15.90 19.79
CA ASP A 152 4.47 16.83 18.88
C ASP A 152 3.23 16.21 18.25
N ARG A 153 2.24 17.07 17.98
CA ARG A 153 1.04 16.66 17.21
C ARG A 153 1.31 16.72 15.72
N PRO A 154 0.65 15.87 14.91
CA PRO A 154 0.80 15.91 13.45
C PRO A 154 0.50 17.27 12.82
N SER A 155 -0.33 18.11 13.46
CA SER A 155 -0.62 19.48 13.00
C SER A 155 0.61 20.39 12.99
N ALA A 156 1.66 20.09 13.76
CA ALA A 156 2.93 20.80 13.78
C ALA A 156 3.93 20.31 12.71
N PHE A 157 3.55 19.30 11.92
CA PHE A 157 4.39 18.67 10.89
C PHE A 157 4.03 19.19 9.51
N SER A 158 5.04 19.30 8.63
CA SER A 158 4.81 19.51 7.21
C SER A 158 4.07 18.33 6.57
N GLY A 159 3.49 18.51 5.37
CA GLY A 159 2.81 17.42 4.66
C GLY A 159 3.68 16.17 4.48
N GLY A 160 4.93 16.36 4.07
CA GLY A 160 5.90 15.25 3.96
C GLY A 160 6.21 14.56 5.29
N MET A 161 6.31 15.32 6.40
CA MET A 161 6.49 14.73 7.73
C MET A 161 5.23 14.00 8.20
N GLN A 162 4.03 14.49 7.90
CA GLN A 162 2.78 13.78 8.18
C GLN A 162 2.72 12.46 7.41
N GLN A 163 3.16 12.46 6.14
CA GLN A 163 3.21 11.23 5.34
C GLN A 163 4.21 10.23 5.91
N ARG A 164 5.40 10.66 6.32
CA ARG A 164 6.39 9.82 7.00
C ARG A 164 5.87 9.27 8.32
N LEU A 165 5.19 10.07 9.11
CA LEU A 165 4.54 9.62 10.34
C LEU A 165 3.45 8.57 10.06
N GLN A 166 2.65 8.75 9.01
CA GLN A 166 1.65 7.77 8.59
C GLN A 166 2.31 6.44 8.22
N ILE A 167 3.45 6.46 7.53
CA ILE A 167 4.23 5.27 7.18
C ILE A 167 4.73 4.59 8.46
N ALA A 168 5.37 5.32 9.38
CA ALA A 168 5.85 4.77 10.65
C ALA A 168 4.71 4.10 11.44
N ARG A 169 3.57 4.80 11.57
CA ARG A 169 2.36 4.27 12.21
C ARG A 169 1.91 2.95 11.60
N ASN A 170 1.94 2.83 10.28
CA ASN A 170 1.46 1.66 9.58
C ASN A 170 2.45 0.49 9.61
N LEU A 171 3.75 0.76 9.56
CA LEU A 171 4.77 -0.28 9.46
C LEU A 171 5.27 -0.80 10.83
N VAL A 172 5.01 -0.10 11.94
CA VAL A 172 5.50 -0.46 13.28
C VAL A 172 5.04 -1.85 13.76
N THR A 173 3.92 -2.36 13.23
CA THR A 173 3.41 -3.69 13.57
C THR A 173 4.00 -4.81 12.71
N GLY A 174 4.86 -4.49 11.72
CA GLY A 174 5.44 -5.46 10.80
C GLY A 174 4.38 -6.14 9.91
N PRO A 175 3.54 -5.38 9.18
CA PRO A 175 2.50 -5.97 8.35
C PRO A 175 3.11 -6.79 7.23
N ARG A 176 2.39 -7.83 6.77
CA ARG A 176 2.81 -8.68 5.64
C ARG A 176 2.42 -8.06 4.28
N LEU A 177 1.38 -7.20 4.26
CA LEU A 177 0.88 -6.55 3.06
C LEU A 177 0.57 -5.08 3.34
N VAL A 178 1.10 -4.20 2.48
CA VAL A 178 0.87 -2.75 2.56
C VAL A 178 0.14 -2.28 1.31
N PHE A 179 -1.00 -1.64 1.50
CA PHE A 179 -1.73 -0.93 0.46
C PHE A 179 -1.35 0.55 0.51
N MET A 180 -0.97 1.14 -0.62
CA MET A 180 -0.56 2.54 -0.71
C MET A 180 -1.36 3.23 -1.82
N ASP A 181 -2.15 4.24 -1.45
CA ASP A 181 -2.90 5.07 -2.40
C ASP A 181 -2.16 6.40 -2.57
N GLU A 182 -1.55 6.61 -3.75
CA GLU A 182 -0.80 7.83 -4.11
C GLU A 182 0.16 8.31 -3.00
N PRO A 183 1.09 7.46 -2.50
CA PRO A 183 1.85 7.74 -1.27
C PRO A 183 2.71 9.00 -1.32
N THR A 184 2.99 9.53 -2.52
CA THR A 184 3.77 10.74 -2.76
C THR A 184 2.92 11.91 -3.28
N GLY A 185 1.61 11.70 -3.43
CA GLY A 185 0.70 12.69 -4.00
C GLY A 185 0.68 14.00 -3.20
N GLY A 186 0.73 15.14 -3.90
CA GLY A 186 0.64 16.46 -3.29
C GLY A 186 1.90 16.93 -2.55
N LEU A 187 3.02 16.23 -2.69
CA LEU A 187 4.33 16.63 -2.14
C LEU A 187 5.17 17.32 -3.22
N ASP A 188 6.02 18.26 -2.76
CA ASP A 188 7.04 18.87 -3.63
C ASP A 188 8.02 17.81 -4.14
N VAL A 189 8.56 18.00 -5.35
CA VAL A 189 9.45 17.03 -6.03
C VAL A 189 10.62 16.57 -5.15
N SER A 190 11.26 17.49 -4.42
CA SER A 190 12.38 17.16 -3.54
C SER A 190 11.97 16.32 -2.32
N VAL A 191 10.78 16.56 -1.78
CA VAL A 191 10.20 15.81 -0.66
C VAL A 191 9.74 14.43 -1.14
N GLN A 192 9.16 14.37 -2.35
CA GLN A 192 8.76 13.13 -3.00
C GLN A 192 9.95 12.19 -3.22
N ALA A 193 11.07 12.69 -3.79
CA ALA A 193 12.27 11.87 -4.02
C ALA A 193 12.80 11.25 -2.72
N ARG A 194 12.92 12.05 -1.65
CA ARG A 194 13.35 11.54 -0.33
C ARG A 194 12.39 10.51 0.26
N LEU A 195 11.08 10.71 0.08
CA LEU A 195 10.08 9.76 0.57
C LEU A 195 10.14 8.44 -0.19
N LEU A 196 10.41 8.48 -1.51
CA LEU A 196 10.59 7.28 -2.34
C LEU A 196 11.84 6.49 -1.94
N ASP A 197 12.95 7.15 -1.69
CA ASP A 197 14.18 6.50 -1.22
C ASP A 197 13.95 5.83 0.14
N LEU A 198 13.25 6.51 1.05
CA LEU A 198 12.85 5.97 2.34
C LEU A 198 11.97 4.71 2.17
N LEU A 199 10.91 4.80 1.37
CA LEU A 199 10.01 3.67 1.10
C LEU A 199 10.75 2.48 0.49
N ARG A 200 11.64 2.73 -0.48
CA ARG A 200 12.48 1.70 -1.11
C ARG A 200 13.35 0.99 -0.08
N GLY A 201 13.96 1.75 0.83
CA GLY A 201 14.74 1.20 1.94
C GLY A 201 13.92 0.31 2.84
N LEU A 202 12.77 0.80 3.32
CA LEU A 202 11.87 0.07 4.22
C LEU A 202 11.28 -1.19 3.58
N VAL A 203 10.84 -1.11 2.31
CA VAL A 203 10.31 -2.27 1.58
C VAL A 203 11.34 -3.39 1.50
N ARG A 204 12.60 -3.05 1.13
CA ARG A 204 13.70 -4.03 1.01
C ARG A 204 14.12 -4.59 2.36
N GLU A 205 14.33 -3.74 3.36
CA GLU A 205 14.77 -4.14 4.69
C GLU A 205 13.78 -5.09 5.37
N MET A 206 12.49 -4.75 5.26
CA MET A 206 11.43 -5.52 5.92
C MET A 206 10.90 -6.69 5.08
N GLY A 207 11.31 -6.81 3.81
CA GLY A 207 10.74 -7.81 2.88
C GLY A 207 9.23 -7.65 2.69
N LEU A 208 8.75 -6.41 2.63
CA LEU A 208 7.32 -6.10 2.55
C LEU A 208 6.73 -6.49 1.19
N SER A 209 5.54 -7.08 1.21
CA SER A 209 4.70 -7.11 0.01
C SER A 209 3.86 -5.84 -0.04
N ALA A 210 3.72 -5.22 -1.21
CA ALA A 210 2.95 -3.99 -1.33
C ALA A 210 2.15 -3.91 -2.62
N ILE A 211 1.01 -3.22 -2.56
CA ILE A 211 0.25 -2.77 -3.73
C ILE A 211 0.25 -1.25 -3.70
N ILE A 212 0.84 -0.65 -4.73
CA ILE A 212 0.99 0.81 -4.84
C ILE A 212 0.14 1.31 -6.00
N VAL A 213 -0.82 2.16 -5.70
CA VAL A 213 -1.61 2.87 -6.71
C VAL A 213 -1.01 4.26 -6.89
N THR A 214 -0.71 4.62 -8.13
CA THR A 214 -0.21 5.95 -8.48
C THR A 214 -0.47 6.30 -9.94
N HIS A 215 -0.41 7.57 -10.29
CA HIS A 215 -0.35 8.04 -11.68
C HIS A 215 1.10 8.39 -12.11
N ASP A 216 2.05 8.36 -11.18
CA ASP A 216 3.46 8.69 -11.43
C ASP A 216 4.26 7.41 -11.77
N LEU A 217 4.72 7.33 -13.02
CA LEU A 217 5.50 6.20 -13.51
C LEU A 217 6.90 6.11 -12.87
N ALA A 218 7.47 7.23 -12.40
CA ALA A 218 8.74 7.20 -11.69
C ALA A 218 8.63 6.45 -10.36
N VAL A 219 7.51 6.57 -9.66
CA VAL A 219 7.23 5.85 -8.41
C VAL A 219 7.25 4.34 -8.64
N VAL A 220 6.51 3.85 -9.64
CA VAL A 220 6.44 2.41 -9.92
C VAL A 220 7.74 1.87 -10.49
N ARG A 221 8.46 2.64 -11.34
CA ARG A 221 9.78 2.24 -11.84
C ARG A 221 10.79 2.05 -10.70
N LEU A 222 10.70 2.82 -9.64
CA LEU A 222 11.61 2.76 -8.50
C LEU A 222 11.26 1.63 -7.51
N LEU A 223 9.97 1.36 -7.31
CA LEU A 223 9.48 0.55 -6.21
C LEU A 223 8.86 -0.79 -6.64
N ALA A 224 8.25 -0.87 -7.82
CA ALA A 224 7.43 -2.02 -8.20
C ALA A 224 8.21 -3.07 -9.00
N ASP A 225 8.03 -4.34 -8.66
CA ASP A 225 8.55 -5.48 -9.41
C ASP A 225 7.69 -5.76 -10.65
N ARG A 226 6.37 -5.65 -10.47
CA ARG A 226 5.38 -5.81 -11.54
C ARG A 226 4.45 -4.63 -11.62
N LEU A 227 3.96 -4.38 -12.83
CA LEU A 227 3.08 -3.26 -13.15
C LEU A 227 1.78 -3.76 -13.76
N MET A 228 0.69 -3.15 -13.32
CA MET A 228 -0.65 -3.31 -13.88
C MET A 228 -1.15 -1.95 -14.36
N VAL A 229 -1.57 -1.85 -15.61
CA VAL A 229 -2.10 -0.62 -16.21
C VAL A 229 -3.62 -0.72 -16.30
N MET A 230 -4.31 0.27 -15.72
CA MET A 230 -5.77 0.34 -15.70
C MET A 230 -6.31 1.48 -16.55
N LYS A 231 -7.36 1.19 -17.34
CA LYS A 231 -8.14 2.16 -18.10
C LYS A 231 -9.63 1.86 -18.03
N GLY A 232 -10.44 2.86 -17.65
CA GLY A 232 -11.90 2.73 -17.64
C GLY A 232 -12.45 1.58 -16.78
N GLY A 233 -11.75 1.21 -15.70
CA GLY A 233 -12.10 0.11 -14.80
C GLY A 233 -11.52 -1.25 -15.19
N TYR A 234 -10.82 -1.37 -16.30
CA TYR A 234 -10.24 -2.62 -16.77
C TYR A 234 -8.72 -2.60 -16.68
N VAL A 235 -8.13 -3.78 -16.43
CA VAL A 235 -6.70 -4.02 -16.64
C VAL A 235 -6.47 -4.16 -18.14
N VAL A 236 -5.64 -3.32 -18.72
CA VAL A 236 -5.35 -3.32 -20.16
C VAL A 236 -3.98 -3.90 -20.48
N GLU A 237 -3.06 -3.87 -19.51
CA GLU A 237 -1.74 -4.47 -19.63
C GLU A 237 -1.18 -4.82 -18.25
N GLN A 238 -0.40 -5.89 -18.15
CA GLN A 238 0.34 -6.26 -16.93
C GLN A 238 1.58 -7.07 -17.27
N GLY A 239 2.64 -6.89 -16.49
CA GLY A 239 3.92 -7.58 -16.69
C GLY A 239 4.98 -7.12 -15.69
N LEU A 240 6.23 -7.46 -15.93
CA LEU A 240 7.36 -6.90 -15.20
C LEU A 240 7.42 -5.38 -15.43
N THR A 241 7.76 -4.62 -14.42
CA THR A 241 7.74 -3.14 -14.49
C THR A 241 8.57 -2.62 -15.64
N ASP A 242 9.82 -3.07 -15.76
CA ASP A 242 10.72 -2.63 -16.85
C ASP A 242 10.16 -3.02 -18.22
N GLN A 243 9.60 -4.24 -18.35
CA GLN A 243 9.01 -4.69 -19.60
C GLN A 243 7.84 -3.81 -20.05
N VAL A 244 6.89 -3.53 -19.13
CA VAL A 244 5.70 -2.71 -19.45
C VAL A 244 6.07 -1.26 -19.72
N LEU A 245 7.12 -0.72 -19.06
CA LEU A 245 7.53 0.67 -19.23
C LEU A 245 8.45 0.88 -20.43
N ASP A 246 9.29 -0.10 -20.79
CA ASP A 246 10.28 0.05 -21.88
C ASP A 246 9.77 -0.49 -23.21
N ASP A 247 8.87 -1.50 -23.21
CA ASP A 247 8.25 -2.08 -24.40
C ASP A 247 6.75 -2.31 -24.23
N PRO A 248 5.95 -1.22 -24.01
CA PRO A 248 4.52 -1.33 -23.82
C PRO A 248 3.79 -1.86 -25.05
N GLN A 249 2.95 -2.87 -24.88
CA GLN A 249 2.23 -3.53 -25.98
C GLN A 249 0.85 -2.93 -26.24
N HIS A 250 0.17 -2.43 -25.19
CA HIS A 250 -1.16 -1.84 -25.35
C HIS A 250 -1.05 -0.36 -25.76
N ALA A 251 -1.82 0.09 -26.74
CA ALA A 251 -1.78 1.46 -27.27
C ALA A 251 -1.97 2.54 -26.19
N TYR A 252 -2.78 2.28 -25.17
CA TYR A 252 -2.94 3.20 -24.04
C TYR A 252 -1.69 3.28 -23.18
N THR A 253 -1.03 2.16 -22.92
CA THR A 253 0.24 2.13 -22.16
C THR A 253 1.32 2.90 -22.90
N GLN A 254 1.42 2.73 -24.23
CA GLN A 254 2.33 3.49 -25.09
C GLN A 254 2.10 5.00 -24.96
N LEU A 255 0.83 5.43 -24.98
CA LEU A 255 0.46 6.82 -24.77
C LEU A 255 0.84 7.32 -23.37
N LEU A 256 0.58 6.51 -22.35
CA LEU A 256 0.87 6.84 -20.94
C LEU A 256 2.38 7.03 -20.72
N VAL A 257 3.19 6.11 -21.21
CA VAL A 257 4.67 6.15 -21.11
C VAL A 257 5.24 7.32 -21.91
N SER A 258 4.79 7.54 -23.15
CA SER A 258 5.29 8.63 -23.99
C SER A 258 4.96 10.02 -23.41
N SER A 259 3.87 10.17 -22.69
CA SER A 259 3.49 11.44 -22.06
C SER A 259 4.44 11.89 -20.94
N VAL A 260 5.15 10.94 -20.30
CA VAL A 260 6.13 11.22 -19.24
C VAL A 260 7.51 11.53 -19.78
N LEU A 261 7.85 11.02 -20.96
CA LEU A 261 9.17 11.24 -21.60
C LEU A 261 9.32 12.62 -22.27
N GLN A 262 8.26 13.43 -22.29
CA GLN A 262 8.24 14.76 -22.94
C GLN A 262 8.41 15.93 -21.96
N VAL A 263 8.81 15.68 -20.69
CA VAL A 263 9.03 16.74 -19.68
C VAL A 263 10.50 16.87 -19.35
#